data_03c6caec2750455c168e559805dc6b1b
#
_entry.id   03c6caec2750455c168e559805dc6b1b
#
_cell.length_a   1.000
_cell.length_b   1.000
_cell.length_c   1.000
_cell.angle_alpha   90.00
_cell.angle_beta   90.00
_cell.angle_gamma   90.00
#
_symmetry.space_group_name_H-M   'P 1'
#
loop_
_entity.id
_entity.type
_entity.pdbx_description
1 polymer ?
#
loop_
_entity_poly.entity_id
_entity_poly.type
_entity_poly.pdbx_seq_one_letter_code
_entity_poly.pdbx_strand_id
1 'polypeptide(L)' 'MIKKIKNKYVVLSEKTRRRFGTYTTLSQAKKRLRQIEFFKHRKNK' A
#
# COMPACT_ATOMS: atom_id res chain seq x y z
N MET A 1 -3.89 1.20 2.79
CA MET A 1 -3.40 1.83 4.01
C MET A 1 -2.03 1.32 4.36
N ILE A 2 -1.30 2.08 5.12
CA ILE A 2 0.07 1.71 5.48
C ILE A 2 0.18 1.58 6.99
N LYS A 3 0.76 0.46 7.43
CA LYS A 3 0.93 0.23 8.84
C LYS A 3 2.42 0.23 9.17
N LYS A 4 2.81 0.97 10.18
CA LYS A 4 4.20 1.01 10.59
C LYS A 4 4.48 -0.04 11.65
N ILE A 5 5.49 -0.87 11.42
CA ILE A 5 5.87 -1.89 12.37
C ILE A 5 7.35 -1.75 12.64
N LYS A 6 7.70 -1.30 13.79
CA LYS A 6 9.10 -1.09 14.15
C LYS A 6 9.84 -0.34 13.05
N ASN A 7 10.62 -1.05 12.28
CA ASN A 7 11.40 -0.42 11.25
C ASN A 7 10.85 -0.64 9.87
N LYS A 8 9.67 -1.14 9.76
CA LYS A 8 9.12 -1.45 8.46
C LYS A 8 7.75 -0.86 8.24
N TYR A 9 7.38 -0.75 6.98
CA TYR A 9 6.07 -0.25 6.63
C TYR A 9 5.37 -1.29 5.79
N VAL A 10 4.16 -1.65 6.19
CA VAL A 10 3.40 -2.67 5.49
C VAL A 10 2.22 -2.04 4.78
N VAL A 11 2.08 -2.33 3.51
CA VAL A 11 0.98 -1.79 2.72
C VAL A 11 -0.16 -2.80 2.77
N LEU A 12 -1.33 -2.35 3.20
CA LEU A 12 -2.48 -3.21 3.36
C LEU A 12 -3.67 -2.71 2.57
N SER A 13 -4.52 -3.63 2.20
CA SER A 13 -5.75 -3.29 1.51
C SER A 13 -6.76 -2.79 2.53
N GLU A 14 -7.51 -1.78 2.20
CA GLU A 14 -8.50 -1.25 3.10
C GLU A 14 -9.69 -2.18 3.25
N LYS A 15 -10.01 -2.90 2.22
CA LYS A 15 -11.17 -3.75 2.27
C LYS A 15 -10.90 -5.11 2.87
N THR A 16 -9.92 -5.81 2.34
CA THR A 16 -9.65 -7.15 2.80
C THR A 16 -8.54 -7.21 3.82
N ARG A 17 -7.84 -6.11 4.01
CA ARG A 17 -6.71 -6.05 4.91
C ARG A 17 -5.61 -7.00 4.52
N ARG A 18 -5.51 -7.30 3.25
CA ARG A 18 -4.47 -8.18 2.78
C ARG A 18 -3.18 -7.41 2.65
N ARG A 19 -2.08 -8.06 2.93
CA ARG A 19 -0.79 -7.43 2.88
C ARG A 19 -0.28 -7.43 1.45
N PHE A 20 -0.03 -6.26 0.90
CA PHE A 20 0.51 -6.16 -0.44
C PHE A 20 2.02 -6.21 -0.45
N GLY A 21 2.65 -5.74 0.60
CA GLY A 21 4.09 -5.78 0.63
C GLY A 21 4.64 -5.10 1.87
N THR A 22 5.90 -5.37 2.15
CA THR A 22 6.57 -4.78 3.29
C THR A 22 7.77 -4.01 2.78
N TYR A 23 7.93 -2.77 3.25
CA TYR A 23 9.02 -1.93 2.79
C TYR A 23 9.75 -1.34 3.98
N THR A 24 11.00 -0.99 3.76
CA THR A 24 11.80 -0.42 4.85
C THR A 24 11.63 1.09 4.94
N THR A 25 11.10 1.72 3.90
CA THR A 25 10.91 3.17 3.93
C THR A 25 9.48 3.53 3.62
N LEU A 26 9.04 4.62 4.20
CA LEU A 26 7.68 5.09 3.97
C LEU A 26 7.49 5.50 2.53
N SER A 27 8.51 6.06 1.94
CA SER A 27 8.46 6.50 0.57
C SER A 27 8.07 5.37 -0.36
N GLN A 28 8.71 4.23 -0.20
CA GLN A 28 8.44 3.08 -1.03
C GLN A 28 7.04 2.53 -0.78
N ALA A 29 6.63 2.54 0.48
CA ALA A 29 5.30 2.06 0.83
C ALA A 29 4.22 2.94 0.19
N LYS A 30 4.42 4.23 0.23
CA LYS A 30 3.48 5.16 -0.33
C LYS A 30 3.41 5.00 -1.85
N LYS A 31 4.55 4.81 -2.46
CA LYS A 31 4.60 4.65 -3.89
C LYS A 31 3.80 3.43 -4.30
N ARG A 32 3.94 2.34 -3.57
CA ARG A 32 3.20 1.14 -3.89
C ARG A 32 1.70 1.33 -3.70
N LEU A 33 1.34 1.98 -2.61
CA LEU A 33 -0.06 2.20 -2.32
C LEU A 33 -0.69 3.04 -3.43
N ARG A 34 0.04 4.03 -3.92
CA ARG A 34 -0.44 4.87 -4.95
C ARG A 34 -0.69 4.08 -6.23
N GLN A 35 0.21 3.17 -6.57
CA GLN A 35 0.04 2.35 -7.74
C GLN A 35 -1.22 1.49 -7.65
N ILE A 36 -1.45 0.93 -6.49
CA ILE A 36 -2.62 0.09 -6.28
C ILE A 36 -3.90 0.90 -6.42
N GLU A 37 -3.91 2.08 -5.88
CA GLU A 37 -5.08 2.92 -5.97
C GLU A 37 -5.30 3.37 -7.41
N PHE A 38 -4.22 3.60 -8.11
CA PHE A 38 -4.30 4.04 -9.48
C PHE A 38 -4.97 2.96 -10.33
N PHE A 39 -4.61 1.71 -10.12
CA PHE A 39 -5.20 0.62 -10.85
C PHE A 39 -6.69 0.51 -10.55
N LYS A 40 -7.07 0.72 -9.32
CA LYS A 40 -8.44 0.64 -8.94
C LYS A 40 -9.26 1.72 -9.62
N HIS A 41 -8.76 2.91 -9.63
CA HIS A 41 -9.47 4.01 -10.22
C HIS A 41 -9.55 3.90 -11.73
N ARG A 42 -8.53 3.37 -12.35
CA ARG A 42 -8.51 3.26 -13.72
C ARG A 42 -9.63 2.43 -14.25
N LYS A 43 -10.07 1.47 -13.51
CA LYS A 43 -11.07 0.67 -13.91
C LYS A 43 -12.34 1.34 -14.17
N ASN A 44 -12.59 2.38 -13.59
CA ASN A 44 -13.70 3.09 -13.78
C ASN A 44 -13.85 3.77 -14.98
N LYS A 45 -13.26 3.88 -15.61
CA LYS A 45 -13.41 4.57 -16.70
C LYS A 45 -13.95 4.20 -17.57
#